data_da2f1905905370aa8c7d2efa3ad05c73
#
_entry.id   da2f1905905370aa8c7d2efa3ad05c73
#
_cell.length_a   1.000
_cell.length_b   1.000
_cell.length_c   1.000
_cell.angle_alpha   90.00
_cell.angle_beta   90.00
_cell.angle_gamma   90.00
#
_symmetry.space_group_name_H-M   'P 1'
#
loop_
_entity.id
_entity.type
_entity.pdbx_description
1 polymer ?
#
loop_
_entity_poly.entity_id
_entity_poly.type
_entity_poly.pdbx_seq_one_letter_code
_entity_poly.pdbx_strand_id
1 'polypeptide(L)'
;MQQKSLLMTLFITGLASIVTLSSFYKPQNQDLAQNATDDNIEYNGQGKQSKKRGNVTLSGSFENDYYTAQNRVGYFYTEVQADKYINEDATRRPLNISLVIDRSGSMAGEKIRNAKKAAKYLIDQMQGDDYVSVVIYDGSVDVLQEAIHPYNKQSIKNKIDAITDRGGTNLMGGAMKGYSLVKRNHSEEYINRVLLLSDGLANEGITNPTEIQRIVKRYNNQDGITISTFGVGSDYNEDLMTAMAENGMGNYYFIKDAENIAGIFRKELNGLMEVVAQNAELKTLTQNIINGQ
;
A
#
# COMPACT_ATOMS: atom_id res chain seq x y z
N MET A 1 -21.02 8.55 -1.63
CA MET A 1 -19.59 8.51 -1.97
C MET A 1 -18.82 9.04 -0.77
N GLN A 2 -18.17 8.15 -0.01
CA GLN A 2 -17.41 8.58 1.16
C GLN A 2 -16.02 9.05 0.69
N GLN A 3 -15.67 10.30 0.96
CA GLN A 3 -14.31 10.79 0.88
C GLN A 3 -13.46 10.00 1.87
N LYS A 4 -12.36 9.40 1.40
CA LYS A 4 -11.37 8.81 2.29
C LYS A 4 -10.53 9.95 2.86
N SER A 5 -10.82 10.39 4.08
CA SER A 5 -9.93 11.21 4.88
C SER A 5 -9.04 10.29 5.72
N LEU A 6 -7.74 10.50 5.66
CA LEU A 6 -6.79 9.90 6.60
C LEU A 6 -6.65 10.86 7.78
N LEU A 7 -7.24 10.53 8.91
CA LEU A 7 -7.12 11.33 10.13
C LEU A 7 -5.88 10.86 10.88
N MET A 8 -4.88 11.71 10.99
CA MET A 8 -3.67 11.46 11.78
C MET A 8 -3.68 12.38 13.00
N THR A 9 -3.73 11.79 14.19
CA THR A 9 -3.69 12.55 15.45
C THR A 9 -2.25 12.67 15.94
N LEU A 10 -1.76 13.90 16.08
CA LEU A 10 -0.43 14.20 16.57
C LEU A 10 -0.53 14.83 17.96
N PHE A 11 0.18 14.30 18.96
CA PHE A 11 0.27 14.89 20.28
C PHE A 11 1.37 15.97 20.30
N ILE A 12 0.99 17.21 20.56
CA ILE A 12 1.95 18.32 20.70
C ILE A 12 1.78 18.96 22.06
N THR A 13 2.83 18.91 22.86
CA THR A 13 2.91 19.67 24.12
C THR A 13 3.41 21.08 23.82
N GLY A 14 2.50 22.03 23.82
CA GLY A 14 2.69 23.48 23.84
C GLY A 14 3.79 24.03 22.93
N LEU A 15 3.43 24.40 21.70
CA LEU A 15 4.12 25.44 20.89
C LEU A 15 3.55 25.42 19.46
N ALA A 16 3.45 26.57 18.82
CA ALA A 16 2.99 26.68 17.42
C ALA A 16 3.94 25.90 16.49
N SER A 17 3.42 24.88 15.83
CA SER A 17 4.18 24.09 14.87
C SER A 17 3.75 24.43 13.45
N ILE A 18 4.72 24.69 12.58
CA ILE A 18 4.49 24.82 11.14
C ILE A 18 4.61 23.41 10.56
N VAL A 19 3.54 22.91 9.94
CA VAL A 19 3.54 21.64 9.23
C VAL A 19 3.86 21.89 7.77
N THR A 20 4.95 21.32 7.27
CA THR A 20 5.30 21.38 5.85
C THR A 20 5.25 20.00 5.24
N LEU A 21 4.55 19.86 4.13
CA LEU A 21 4.56 18.64 3.32
C LEU A 21 5.74 18.72 2.34
N SER A 22 6.83 17.97 2.58
CA SER A 22 7.87 17.76 1.61
C SER A 22 7.59 16.46 0.85
N SER A 23 6.93 16.54 -0.29
CA SER A 23 6.83 15.41 -1.21
C SER A 23 7.97 15.51 -2.21
N PHE A 24 8.74 14.44 -2.39
CA PHE A 24 9.60 14.27 -3.56
C PHE A 24 8.72 13.89 -4.76
N TYR A 25 7.78 14.77 -5.13
CA TYR A 25 7.05 14.64 -6.38
C TYR A 25 7.94 15.20 -7.48
N LYS A 26 8.41 14.33 -8.37
CA LYS A 26 9.01 14.72 -9.63
C LYS A 26 7.87 14.71 -10.66
N PRO A 27 7.37 15.88 -11.12
CA PRO A 27 6.31 15.89 -12.12
C PRO A 27 6.82 15.23 -13.40
N GLN A 28 6.03 14.34 -13.97
CA GLN A 28 6.34 13.67 -15.24
C GLN A 28 6.39 14.62 -16.43
N ASN A 29 5.89 15.85 -16.31
CA ASN A 29 6.00 16.92 -17.31
C ASN A 29 6.69 18.13 -16.72
N GLN A 30 7.81 18.53 -17.34
CA GLN A 30 8.57 19.72 -16.96
C GLN A 30 7.74 21.03 -17.06
N ASP A 31 6.68 21.03 -17.87
CA ASP A 31 5.79 22.19 -18.05
C ASP A 31 4.89 22.50 -16.85
N LEU A 32 4.67 21.53 -15.95
CA LEU A 32 3.91 21.74 -14.71
C LEU A 32 4.77 22.24 -13.55
N ALA A 33 6.10 22.17 -13.67
CA ALA A 33 7.01 22.60 -12.61
C ALA A 33 7.15 24.14 -12.55
N GLN A 34 6.85 24.87 -13.62
CA GLN A 34 6.98 26.33 -13.67
C GLN A 34 5.81 27.08 -13.02
N ASN A 35 4.66 26.43 -12.79
CA ASN A 35 3.48 27.05 -12.16
C ASN A 35 3.35 26.76 -10.65
N ALA A 36 4.37 26.20 -10.02
CA ALA A 36 4.31 25.76 -8.62
C ALA A 36 4.64 26.89 -7.59
N THR A 37 4.59 28.16 -7.99
CA THR A 37 4.92 29.29 -7.10
C THR A 37 3.71 29.97 -6.46
N ASP A 38 2.48 29.55 -6.74
CA ASP A 38 1.30 30.10 -6.04
C ASP A 38 1.09 29.35 -4.72
N ASP A 39 1.68 29.91 -3.65
CA ASP A 39 1.45 29.54 -2.26
C ASP A 39 0.10 30.12 -1.80
N ASN A 40 -1.02 29.62 -2.30
CA ASN A 40 -2.34 30.00 -1.81
C ASN A 40 -2.59 29.34 -0.45
N ILE A 41 -2.39 30.10 0.64
CA ILE A 41 -2.83 29.71 1.98
C ILE A 41 -4.21 30.32 2.18
N GLU A 42 -5.22 29.46 2.22
CA GLU A 42 -6.59 29.90 2.54
C GLU A 42 -6.85 29.81 4.04
N TYR A 43 -7.24 30.92 4.65
CA TYR A 43 -7.72 30.98 6.03
C TYR A 43 -9.26 30.93 6.00
N ASN A 44 -9.85 29.86 6.48
CA ASN A 44 -11.27 29.91 6.82
C ASN A 44 -11.40 30.30 8.31
N GLY A 45 -12.37 31.12 8.66
CA GLY A 45 -12.51 31.78 9.98
C GLY A 45 -12.71 30.84 11.20
N GLN A 46 -12.28 29.59 11.13
CA GLN A 46 -12.36 28.57 12.19
C GLN A 46 -10.96 28.05 12.60
N GLY A 47 -9.88 28.83 12.40
CA GLY A 47 -8.52 28.40 12.77
C GLY A 47 -7.95 27.26 11.89
N LYS A 48 -8.69 26.78 10.90
CA LYS A 48 -8.23 25.77 9.95
C LYS A 48 -7.38 26.43 8.86
N GLN A 49 -6.14 25.97 8.74
CA GLN A 49 -5.23 26.38 7.66
C GLN A 49 -5.16 25.27 6.62
N SER A 50 -5.15 25.63 5.35
CA SER A 50 -4.96 24.68 4.27
C SER A 50 -3.94 25.19 3.25
N LYS A 51 -3.13 24.27 2.71
CA LYS A 51 -2.19 24.53 1.64
C LYS A 51 -2.37 23.49 0.55
N LYS A 52 -2.63 23.95 -0.66
CA LYS A 52 -2.77 23.07 -1.84
C LYS A 52 -1.49 23.10 -2.65
N ARG A 53 -1.03 21.90 -3.06
CA ARG A 53 0.08 21.74 -3.99
C ARG A 53 -0.26 20.66 -5.00
N GLY A 54 -0.44 21.03 -6.25
CA GLY A 54 -0.95 20.14 -7.30
C GLY A 54 -2.32 19.59 -6.91
N ASN A 55 -2.48 18.28 -6.92
CA ASN A 55 -3.74 17.59 -6.62
C ASN A 55 -3.88 17.18 -5.15
N VAL A 56 -3.00 17.67 -4.27
CA VAL A 56 -3.02 17.35 -2.84
C VAL A 56 -3.23 18.61 -2.02
N THR A 57 -4.20 18.57 -1.12
CA THR A 57 -4.47 19.61 -0.13
C THR A 57 -4.09 19.07 1.24
N LEU A 58 -3.22 19.78 1.94
CA LEU A 58 -2.92 19.56 3.35
C LEU A 58 -3.71 20.61 4.14
N SER A 59 -4.52 20.17 5.09
CA SER A 59 -5.17 21.07 6.03
C SER A 59 -4.86 20.68 7.46
N GLY A 60 -4.83 21.68 8.34
CA GLY A 60 -4.59 21.45 9.75
C GLY A 60 -5.37 22.42 10.61
N SER A 61 -5.80 21.97 11.79
CA SER A 61 -6.49 22.77 12.79
C SER A 61 -6.16 22.28 14.19
N PHE A 62 -6.16 23.19 15.14
CA PHE A 62 -6.17 22.82 16.55
C PHE A 62 -7.58 22.44 16.99
N GLU A 63 -7.67 21.52 17.96
CA GLU A 63 -8.95 21.13 18.57
C GLU A 63 -9.65 22.31 19.23
N ASN A 64 -8.87 23.20 19.84
CA ASN A 64 -9.36 24.38 20.53
C ASN A 64 -8.60 25.63 20.09
N ASP A 65 -9.30 26.73 19.89
CA ASP A 65 -8.72 28.04 19.56
C ASP A 65 -8.01 28.70 20.75
N TYR A 66 -8.28 28.24 21.97
CA TYR A 66 -7.75 28.80 23.22
C TYR A 66 -7.23 27.69 24.14
N TYR A 67 -6.03 27.89 24.67
CA TYR A 67 -5.41 27.04 25.69
C TYR A 67 -5.22 27.81 26.98
N THR A 68 -5.59 27.23 28.13
CA THR A 68 -5.35 27.82 29.44
C THR A 68 -4.01 27.32 30.00
N ALA A 69 -3.40 28.10 30.91
CA ALA A 69 -2.15 27.70 31.60
C ALA A 69 -2.27 26.36 32.36
N GLN A 70 -3.48 25.91 32.64
CA GLN A 70 -3.77 24.65 33.33
C GLN A 70 -3.91 23.47 32.36
N ASN A 71 -4.24 23.69 31.10
CA ASN A 71 -4.40 22.65 30.12
C ASN A 71 -3.18 22.69 29.17
N ARG A 72 -2.16 21.82 29.46
CA ARG A 72 -0.88 21.80 28.76
C ARG A 72 -0.84 20.87 27.56
N VAL A 73 -1.95 20.20 27.24
CA VAL A 73 -2.04 19.27 26.12
C VAL A 73 -3.09 19.80 25.15
N GLY A 74 -2.68 19.98 23.92
CA GLY A 74 -3.57 20.33 22.80
C GLY A 74 -3.43 19.31 21.69
N TYR A 75 -4.52 19.09 20.96
CA TYR A 75 -4.55 18.22 19.79
C TYR A 75 -4.51 19.06 18.52
N PHE A 76 -3.62 18.69 17.62
CA PHE A 76 -3.55 19.25 16.28
C PHE A 76 -3.98 18.19 15.27
N TYR A 77 -5.02 18.47 14.52
CA TYR A 77 -5.55 17.58 13.49
C TYR A 77 -4.97 17.96 12.14
N THR A 78 -4.51 16.95 11.40
CA THR A 78 -4.01 17.12 10.05
C THR A 78 -4.83 16.25 9.11
N GLU A 79 -5.33 16.84 8.04
CA GLU A 79 -6.06 16.14 6.98
C GLU A 79 -5.31 16.32 5.67
N VAL A 80 -5.03 15.20 5.01
CA VAL A 80 -4.47 15.16 3.65
C VAL A 80 -5.60 14.75 2.70
N GLN A 81 -5.97 15.64 1.80
CA GLN A 81 -7.02 15.40 0.82
C GLN A 81 -6.42 15.42 -0.58
N ALA A 82 -6.68 14.37 -1.34
CA ALA A 82 -6.37 14.34 -2.76
C ALA A 82 -7.60 14.78 -3.57
N ASP A 83 -7.40 15.64 -4.55
CA ASP A 83 -8.45 15.96 -5.51
C ASP A 83 -8.83 14.69 -6.28
N LYS A 84 -10.09 14.56 -6.61
CA LYS A 84 -10.54 13.55 -7.55
C LYS A 84 -10.08 13.99 -8.96
N TYR A 85 -8.90 13.53 -9.34
CA TYR A 85 -8.39 13.79 -10.68
C TYR A 85 -9.13 12.87 -11.67
N ILE A 86 -10.13 13.41 -12.36
CA ILE A 86 -10.74 12.76 -13.50
C ILE A 86 -10.06 13.35 -14.73
N ASN A 87 -8.89 12.85 -15.07
CA ASN A 87 -8.35 13.02 -16.40
C ASN A 87 -8.86 11.85 -17.23
N GLU A 88 -9.85 12.08 -18.08
CA GLU A 88 -10.40 11.03 -18.96
C GLU A 88 -9.35 10.49 -19.93
N ASP A 89 -8.25 11.23 -20.15
CA ASP A 89 -7.12 10.86 -21.00
C ASP A 89 -5.91 10.32 -20.23
N ALA A 90 -5.95 10.26 -18.88
CA ALA A 90 -4.82 9.76 -18.11
C ALA A 90 -4.74 8.23 -18.21
N THR A 91 -3.78 7.74 -18.95
CA THR A 91 -3.35 6.35 -18.87
C THR A 91 -2.94 6.05 -17.43
N ARG A 92 -3.49 5.00 -16.83
CA ARG A 92 -3.10 4.56 -15.49
C ARG A 92 -1.58 4.26 -15.45
N ARG A 93 -0.96 4.48 -14.32
CA ARG A 93 0.41 4.03 -14.13
C ARG A 93 0.50 2.51 -14.31
N PRO A 94 1.51 2.02 -15.04
CA PRO A 94 1.69 0.58 -15.20
C PRO A 94 2.02 -0.09 -13.87
N LEU A 95 1.66 -1.34 -13.75
CA LEU A 95 1.85 -2.15 -12.55
C LEU A 95 3.06 -3.07 -12.70
N ASN A 96 3.85 -3.19 -11.66
CA ASN A 96 4.88 -4.21 -11.52
C ASN A 96 4.54 -5.07 -10.30
N ILE A 97 3.87 -6.19 -10.54
CA ILE A 97 3.25 -7.00 -9.50
C ILE A 97 3.90 -8.39 -9.43
N SER A 98 4.19 -8.82 -8.21
CA SER A 98 4.44 -10.23 -7.91
C SER A 98 3.26 -10.81 -7.13
N LEU A 99 2.58 -11.78 -7.72
CA LEU A 99 1.54 -12.55 -7.08
C LEU A 99 2.17 -13.74 -6.37
N VAL A 100 2.05 -13.79 -5.05
CA VAL A 100 2.64 -14.82 -4.19
C VAL A 100 1.52 -15.66 -3.59
N ILE A 101 1.47 -16.93 -3.94
CA ILE A 101 0.36 -17.83 -3.61
C ILE A 101 0.85 -18.91 -2.68
N ASP A 102 0.27 -18.98 -1.50
CA ASP A 102 0.40 -20.08 -0.58
C ASP A 102 -0.27 -21.33 -1.15
N ARG A 103 0.46 -22.43 -1.21
CA ARG A 103 -0.06 -23.75 -1.56
C ARG A 103 0.22 -24.79 -0.46
N SER A 104 0.46 -24.34 0.77
CA SER A 104 0.66 -25.22 1.91
C SER A 104 -0.53 -26.13 2.16
N GLY A 105 -0.34 -27.18 2.97
CA GLY A 105 -1.39 -28.16 3.28
C GLY A 105 -2.63 -27.54 3.93
N SER A 106 -2.48 -26.45 4.69
CA SER A 106 -3.60 -25.70 5.29
C SER A 106 -4.46 -24.97 4.27
N MET A 107 -3.94 -24.72 3.07
CA MET A 107 -4.66 -24.12 1.94
C MET A 107 -5.53 -25.11 1.17
N ALA A 108 -5.55 -26.39 1.55
CA ALA A 108 -6.34 -27.42 0.86
C ALA A 108 -7.83 -27.05 0.71
N GLY A 109 -8.48 -27.62 -0.30
CA GLY A 109 -9.91 -27.49 -0.50
C GLY A 109 -10.37 -26.17 -1.07
N GLU A 110 -11.22 -25.42 -0.36
CA GLU A 110 -11.79 -24.16 -0.86
C GLU A 110 -10.78 -23.02 -0.88
N LYS A 111 -9.84 -22.97 0.09
CA LYS A 111 -8.84 -21.93 0.18
C LYS A 111 -7.99 -21.85 -1.10
N ILE A 112 -7.39 -22.97 -1.53
CA ILE A 112 -6.57 -22.98 -2.75
C ILE A 112 -7.42 -22.71 -4.01
N ARG A 113 -8.68 -23.17 -4.04
CA ARG A 113 -9.58 -22.86 -5.16
C ARG A 113 -9.86 -21.35 -5.24
N ASN A 114 -10.10 -20.71 -4.10
CA ASN A 114 -10.37 -19.28 -4.03
C ASN A 114 -9.12 -18.46 -4.35
N ALA A 115 -7.94 -18.88 -3.86
CA ALA A 115 -6.68 -18.24 -4.21
C ALA A 115 -6.39 -18.30 -5.72
N LYS A 116 -6.63 -19.46 -6.38
CA LYS A 116 -6.51 -19.59 -7.84
C LYS A 116 -7.50 -18.70 -8.60
N LYS A 117 -8.76 -18.61 -8.15
CA LYS A 117 -9.76 -17.72 -8.76
C LYS A 117 -9.32 -16.25 -8.65
N ALA A 118 -8.85 -15.86 -7.46
CA ALA A 118 -8.34 -14.53 -7.19
C ALA A 118 -7.15 -14.18 -8.09
N ALA A 119 -6.18 -15.08 -8.17
CA ALA A 119 -5.01 -14.97 -9.02
C ALA A 119 -5.38 -14.81 -10.50
N LYS A 120 -6.26 -15.65 -11.01
CA LYS A 120 -6.71 -15.57 -12.42
C LYS A 120 -7.49 -14.28 -12.70
N TYR A 121 -8.32 -13.84 -11.76
CA TYR A 121 -9.01 -12.54 -11.88
C TYR A 121 -8.00 -11.38 -12.02
N LEU A 122 -6.94 -11.37 -11.17
CA LEU A 122 -5.89 -10.36 -11.28
C LEU A 122 -5.24 -10.39 -12.66
N ILE A 123 -4.85 -11.58 -13.16
CA ILE A 123 -4.23 -11.71 -14.49
C ILE A 123 -5.14 -11.15 -15.59
N ASP A 124 -6.45 -11.34 -15.49
CA ASP A 124 -7.41 -10.79 -16.47
C ASP A 124 -7.43 -9.24 -16.47
N GLN A 125 -7.16 -8.59 -15.33
CA GLN A 125 -7.14 -7.13 -15.20
C GLN A 125 -5.81 -6.50 -15.64
N MET A 126 -4.73 -7.26 -15.78
CA MET A 126 -3.43 -6.73 -16.19
C MET A 126 -3.47 -6.19 -17.62
N GLN A 127 -2.70 -5.15 -17.91
CA GLN A 127 -2.55 -4.54 -19.24
C GLN A 127 -1.20 -4.93 -19.87
N GLY A 128 -1.03 -4.63 -21.16
CA GLY A 128 0.15 -5.04 -21.90
C GLY A 128 1.47 -4.40 -21.45
N ASP A 129 1.39 -3.24 -20.81
CA ASP A 129 2.52 -2.48 -20.26
C ASP A 129 2.84 -2.85 -18.81
N ASP A 130 2.02 -3.68 -18.16
CA ASP A 130 2.29 -4.17 -16.81
C ASP A 130 3.37 -5.26 -16.81
N TYR A 131 4.04 -5.43 -15.66
CA TYR A 131 4.81 -6.63 -15.33
C TYR A 131 4.04 -7.48 -14.32
N VAL A 132 4.01 -8.79 -14.58
CA VAL A 132 3.47 -9.76 -13.64
C VAL A 132 4.41 -10.95 -13.48
N SER A 133 4.61 -11.35 -12.23
CA SER A 133 5.26 -12.61 -11.85
C SER A 133 4.36 -13.41 -10.92
N VAL A 134 4.53 -14.72 -10.89
CA VAL A 134 3.79 -15.61 -9.99
C VAL A 134 4.77 -16.49 -9.24
N VAL A 135 4.73 -16.41 -7.93
CA VAL A 135 5.48 -17.25 -6.98
C VAL A 135 4.47 -18.16 -6.29
N ILE A 136 4.83 -19.40 -6.11
CA ILE A 136 4.09 -20.35 -5.28
C ILE A 136 5.02 -20.85 -4.18
N TYR A 137 4.46 -21.08 -3.00
CA TYR A 137 5.26 -21.60 -1.90
C TYR A 137 4.48 -22.59 -1.02
N ASP A 138 5.24 -23.51 -0.47
CA ASP A 138 4.92 -24.42 0.61
C ASP A 138 6.10 -24.40 1.60
N GLY A 139 6.71 -25.51 2.00
CA GLY A 139 8.03 -25.56 2.63
C GLY A 139 9.15 -25.11 1.70
N SER A 140 8.92 -25.20 0.38
CA SER A 140 9.79 -24.69 -0.68
C SER A 140 9.19 -23.45 -1.37
N VAL A 141 10.02 -22.76 -2.17
CA VAL A 141 9.58 -21.56 -2.93
C VAL A 141 9.91 -21.77 -4.39
N ASP A 142 8.89 -21.74 -5.23
CA ASP A 142 9.03 -21.93 -6.68
C ASP A 142 8.52 -20.70 -7.45
N VAL A 143 9.21 -20.34 -8.54
CA VAL A 143 8.73 -19.32 -9.48
C VAL A 143 7.90 -20.00 -10.56
N LEU A 144 6.58 -19.85 -10.46
CA LEU A 144 5.65 -20.41 -11.45
C LEU A 144 5.69 -19.63 -12.77
N GLN A 145 5.86 -18.31 -12.65
CA GLN A 145 6.00 -17.39 -13.77
C GLN A 145 7.00 -16.29 -13.40
N GLU A 146 8.10 -16.18 -14.16
CA GLU A 146 9.03 -15.04 -14.08
C GLU A 146 8.31 -13.74 -14.49
N ALA A 147 8.86 -12.59 -14.10
CA ALA A 147 8.28 -11.29 -14.42
C ALA A 147 8.27 -11.04 -15.93
N ILE A 148 7.08 -10.92 -16.50
CA ILE A 148 6.84 -10.69 -17.93
C ILE A 148 5.69 -9.72 -18.13
N HIS A 149 5.61 -9.13 -19.33
CA HIS A 149 4.38 -8.50 -19.80
C HIS A 149 3.32 -9.56 -20.12
N PRO A 150 2.06 -9.39 -19.64
CA PRO A 150 1.04 -10.44 -19.68
C PRO A 150 0.34 -10.56 -21.04
N TYR A 151 1.09 -10.62 -22.15
CA TYR A 151 0.51 -10.74 -23.48
C TYR A 151 -0.25 -12.07 -23.68
N ASN A 152 0.22 -13.15 -23.05
CA ASN A 152 -0.46 -14.44 -23.07
C ASN A 152 -1.01 -14.79 -21.67
N LYS A 153 -2.10 -14.11 -21.30
CA LYS A 153 -2.77 -14.32 -20.00
C LYS A 153 -3.22 -15.76 -19.81
N GLN A 154 -3.67 -16.44 -20.88
CA GLN A 154 -4.17 -17.80 -20.79
C GLN A 154 -3.09 -18.77 -20.37
N SER A 155 -1.86 -18.61 -20.87
CA SER A 155 -0.71 -19.43 -20.45
C SER A 155 -0.44 -19.32 -18.96
N ILE A 156 -0.48 -18.09 -18.42
CA ILE A 156 -0.28 -17.85 -16.98
C ILE A 156 -1.42 -18.49 -16.17
N LYS A 157 -2.67 -18.31 -16.60
CA LYS A 157 -3.84 -18.90 -15.94
C LYS A 157 -3.80 -20.43 -15.93
N ASN A 158 -3.35 -21.07 -17.01
CA ASN A 158 -3.19 -22.52 -17.06
C ASN A 158 -2.14 -23.01 -16.04
N LYS A 159 -1.04 -22.29 -15.84
CA LYS A 159 -0.06 -22.59 -14.79
C LYS A 159 -0.67 -22.46 -13.41
N ILE A 160 -1.46 -21.41 -13.16
CA ILE A 160 -2.17 -21.21 -11.88
C ILE A 160 -3.17 -22.36 -11.63
N ASP A 161 -3.89 -22.81 -12.64
CA ASP A 161 -4.83 -23.93 -12.52
C ASP A 161 -4.13 -25.25 -12.14
N ALA A 162 -2.88 -25.43 -12.54
CA ALA A 162 -2.08 -26.62 -12.20
C ALA A 162 -1.52 -26.62 -10.76
N ILE A 163 -1.67 -25.55 -9.98
CA ILE A 163 -1.22 -25.51 -8.58
C ILE A 163 -1.97 -26.56 -7.76
N THR A 164 -1.25 -27.33 -6.94
CA THR A 164 -1.78 -28.27 -5.97
C THR A 164 -1.26 -27.95 -4.59
N ASP A 165 -2.08 -28.15 -3.58
CA ASP A 165 -1.70 -27.97 -2.18
C ASP A 165 -0.77 -29.06 -1.68
N ARG A 166 0.24 -28.69 -0.86
CA ARG A 166 1.17 -29.62 -0.22
C ARG A 166 2.09 -28.96 0.80
N GLY A 167 2.67 -29.74 1.68
CA GLY A 167 3.83 -29.37 2.51
C GLY A 167 3.55 -28.37 3.62
N GLY A 168 4.61 -27.77 4.13
CA GLY A 168 4.62 -26.73 5.16
C GLY A 168 4.39 -25.34 4.60
N THR A 169 4.74 -24.28 5.38
CA THR A 169 4.42 -22.89 5.06
C THR A 169 5.60 -21.97 5.30
N ASN A 170 6.45 -21.80 4.28
CA ASN A 170 7.56 -20.82 4.28
C ASN A 170 7.09 -19.48 3.72
N LEU A 171 6.19 -18.82 4.46
CA LEU A 171 5.53 -17.57 4.08
C LEU A 171 6.53 -16.48 3.70
N MET A 172 7.54 -16.25 4.58
CA MET A 172 8.53 -15.21 4.30
C MET A 172 9.44 -15.53 3.13
N GLY A 173 9.77 -16.80 2.92
CA GLY A 173 10.50 -17.22 1.71
C GLY A 173 9.73 -16.85 0.44
N GLY A 174 8.42 -17.13 0.41
CA GLY A 174 7.53 -16.74 -0.68
C GLY A 174 7.49 -15.23 -0.89
N ALA A 175 7.24 -14.46 0.17
CA ALA A 175 7.19 -12.99 0.12
C ALA A 175 8.52 -12.38 -0.36
N MET A 176 9.66 -12.84 0.17
CA MET A 176 11.00 -12.36 -0.23
C MET A 176 11.29 -12.66 -1.70
N LYS A 177 10.84 -13.81 -2.22
CA LYS A 177 10.96 -14.13 -3.63
C LYS A 177 10.12 -13.20 -4.48
N GLY A 178 8.88 -12.90 -4.05
CA GLY A 178 8.03 -11.91 -4.69
C GLY A 178 8.68 -10.53 -4.76
N TYR A 179 9.20 -10.02 -3.64
CA TYR A 179 9.97 -8.77 -3.61
C TYR A 179 11.15 -8.78 -4.58
N SER A 180 11.91 -9.88 -4.63
CA SER A 180 13.05 -10.03 -5.54
C SER A 180 12.65 -9.91 -7.02
N LEU A 181 11.49 -10.46 -7.40
CA LEU A 181 10.98 -10.38 -8.76
C LEU A 181 10.49 -8.99 -9.12
N VAL A 182 9.78 -8.31 -8.21
CA VAL A 182 9.37 -6.90 -8.38
C VAL A 182 10.60 -6.00 -8.51
N LYS A 183 11.62 -6.22 -7.69
CA LYS A 183 12.85 -5.40 -7.67
C LYS A 183 13.61 -5.44 -8.99
N ARG A 184 13.55 -6.52 -9.75
CA ARG A 184 14.24 -6.64 -11.07
C ARG A 184 13.73 -5.65 -12.10
N ASN A 185 12.44 -5.32 -12.07
CA ASN A 185 11.80 -4.40 -13.00
C ASN A 185 11.34 -3.12 -12.27
N HIS A 186 11.97 -2.81 -11.13
CA HIS A 186 11.61 -1.65 -10.32
C HIS A 186 11.88 -0.36 -11.09
N SER A 187 10.88 0.51 -11.16
CA SER A 187 10.97 1.88 -11.65
C SER A 187 9.98 2.75 -10.87
N GLU A 188 10.30 4.02 -10.70
CA GLU A 188 9.38 4.99 -10.10
C GLU A 188 8.14 5.25 -10.98
N GLU A 189 8.19 4.89 -12.26
CA GLU A 189 7.05 4.96 -13.17
C GLU A 189 6.01 3.87 -12.91
N TYR A 190 6.43 2.75 -12.33
CA TYR A 190 5.56 1.63 -12.00
C TYR A 190 5.03 1.70 -10.57
N ILE A 191 3.87 1.13 -10.36
CA ILE A 191 3.39 0.78 -9.03
C ILE A 191 3.96 -0.60 -8.68
N ASN A 192 4.94 -0.61 -7.77
CA ASN A 192 5.70 -1.79 -7.40
C ASN A 192 5.07 -2.46 -6.18
N ARG A 193 4.48 -3.67 -6.36
CA ARG A 193 3.73 -4.32 -5.29
C ARG A 193 3.82 -5.84 -5.29
N VAL A 194 3.91 -6.39 -4.09
CA VAL A 194 3.70 -7.82 -3.83
C VAL A 194 2.25 -8.03 -3.37
N LEU A 195 1.57 -9.01 -3.91
CA LEU A 195 0.24 -9.45 -3.50
C LEU A 195 0.34 -10.87 -2.94
N LEU A 196 0.21 -11.01 -1.62
CA LEU A 196 0.38 -12.27 -0.91
C LEU A 196 -0.97 -12.87 -0.55
N LEU A 197 -1.27 -14.04 -1.10
CA LEU A 197 -2.46 -14.83 -0.80
C LEU A 197 -2.07 -16.02 0.09
N SER A 198 -2.56 -16.04 1.33
CA SER A 198 -2.20 -17.05 2.33
C SER A 198 -3.25 -17.15 3.42
N ASP A 199 -3.25 -18.24 4.18
CA ASP A 199 -3.91 -18.28 5.49
C ASP A 199 -2.97 -17.86 6.65
N GLY A 200 -1.73 -17.44 6.35
CA GLY A 200 -0.81 -16.86 7.31
C GLY A 200 -0.26 -17.79 8.38
N LEU A 201 -0.47 -19.10 8.25
CA LEU A 201 -0.04 -20.10 9.23
C LEU A 201 1.44 -20.50 9.03
N ALA A 202 2.33 -19.50 9.07
CA ALA A 202 3.78 -19.69 8.85
C ALA A 202 4.36 -20.68 9.90
N ASN A 203 4.99 -21.75 9.42
CA ASN A 203 5.62 -22.77 10.27
C ASN A 203 7.03 -23.17 9.82
N GLU A 204 7.52 -22.63 8.71
CA GLU A 204 8.86 -22.87 8.18
C GLU A 204 9.57 -21.55 7.83
N GLY A 205 10.89 -21.58 7.82
CA GLY A 205 11.73 -20.41 7.53
C GLY A 205 11.65 -19.35 8.64
N ILE A 206 11.46 -18.08 8.25
CA ILE A 206 11.30 -16.96 9.19
C ILE A 206 9.85 -16.93 9.65
N THR A 207 9.59 -17.30 10.89
CA THR A 207 8.24 -17.37 11.49
C THR A 207 8.00 -16.34 12.59
N ASN A 208 9.06 -15.68 13.08
CA ASN A 208 8.96 -14.67 14.14
C ASN A 208 8.23 -13.41 13.59
N PRO A 209 7.07 -13.01 14.16
CA PRO A 209 6.28 -11.89 13.65
C PRO A 209 7.05 -10.57 13.62
N THR A 210 7.85 -10.28 14.65
CA THR A 210 8.64 -9.03 14.70
C THR A 210 9.71 -8.98 13.60
N GLU A 211 10.34 -10.12 13.33
CA GLU A 211 11.32 -10.21 12.25
C GLU A 211 10.67 -10.05 10.89
N ILE A 212 9.50 -10.69 10.68
CA ILE A 212 8.68 -10.55 9.46
C ILE A 212 8.35 -9.08 9.22
N GLN A 213 7.80 -8.38 10.22
CA GLN A 213 7.45 -6.96 10.12
C GLN A 213 8.67 -6.10 9.79
N ARG A 214 9.83 -6.37 10.40
CA ARG A 214 11.08 -5.65 10.14
C ARG A 214 11.55 -5.83 8.70
N ILE A 215 11.44 -7.03 8.15
CA ILE A 215 11.84 -7.32 6.77
C ILE A 215 10.91 -6.62 5.79
N VAL A 216 9.59 -6.72 5.99
CA VAL A 216 8.59 -6.08 5.13
C VAL A 216 8.76 -4.56 5.13
N LYS A 217 8.92 -3.94 6.30
CA LYS A 217 9.20 -2.51 6.45
C LYS A 217 10.48 -2.08 5.73
N ARG A 218 11.52 -2.93 5.74
CA ARG A 218 12.77 -2.64 5.04
C ARG A 218 12.57 -2.57 3.52
N TYR A 219 11.85 -3.52 2.92
CA TYR A 219 11.58 -3.50 1.49
C TYR A 219 10.79 -2.25 1.07
N ASN A 220 9.82 -1.82 1.88
CA ASN A 220 9.12 -0.57 1.61
C ASN A 220 10.06 0.64 1.72
N ASN A 221 10.81 0.78 2.82
CA ASN A 221 11.63 1.96 3.08
C ASN A 221 12.84 2.10 2.15
N GLN A 222 13.44 0.98 1.73
CA GLN A 222 14.66 1.00 0.92
C GLN A 222 14.38 0.90 -0.57
N ASP A 223 13.38 0.11 -0.94
CA ASP A 223 13.10 -0.23 -2.33
C ASP A 223 11.78 0.35 -2.85
N GLY A 224 10.96 0.99 -1.99
CA GLY A 224 9.64 1.51 -2.38
C GLY A 224 8.65 0.43 -2.82
N ILE A 225 8.91 -0.85 -2.49
CA ILE A 225 8.06 -1.96 -2.85
C ILE A 225 7.09 -2.26 -1.70
N THR A 226 5.81 -2.14 -1.96
CA THR A 226 4.75 -2.36 -0.99
C THR A 226 4.22 -3.80 -1.03
N ILE A 227 3.52 -4.25 0.03
CA ILE A 227 2.86 -5.56 0.06
C ILE A 227 1.42 -5.43 0.51
N SER A 228 0.49 -6.01 -0.25
CA SER A 228 -0.87 -6.24 0.20
C SER A 228 -1.08 -7.72 0.48
N THR A 229 -1.82 -8.02 1.54
CA THR A 229 -2.07 -9.37 2.00
C THR A 229 -3.55 -9.73 1.87
N PHE A 230 -3.81 -10.96 1.47
CA PHE A 230 -5.14 -11.52 1.28
C PHE A 230 -5.26 -12.77 2.12
N GLY A 231 -5.92 -12.64 3.27
CA GLY A 231 -6.23 -13.77 4.16
C GLY A 231 -7.31 -14.65 3.55
N VAL A 232 -7.06 -15.94 3.44
CA VAL A 232 -7.96 -16.91 2.78
C VAL A 232 -8.48 -17.94 3.78
N GLY A 233 -9.81 -18.08 3.85
CA GLY A 233 -10.48 -19.02 4.77
C GLY A 233 -10.78 -18.37 6.13
N SER A 234 -11.49 -19.09 7.01
CA SER A 234 -11.97 -18.57 8.30
C SER A 234 -10.98 -18.74 9.46
N ASP A 235 -9.97 -19.57 9.27
CA ASP A 235 -8.99 -19.99 10.29
C ASP A 235 -7.58 -19.45 10.01
N TYR A 236 -7.49 -18.27 9.38
CA TYR A 236 -6.23 -17.63 9.02
C TYR A 236 -5.67 -16.79 10.19
N ASN A 237 -4.36 -16.50 10.11
CA ASN A 237 -3.68 -15.63 11.07
C ASN A 237 -3.85 -14.14 10.69
N GLU A 238 -4.94 -13.54 11.15
CA GLU A 238 -5.31 -12.16 10.85
C GLU A 238 -4.26 -11.17 11.34
N ASP A 239 -3.76 -11.36 12.55
CA ASP A 239 -2.77 -10.45 13.16
C ASP A 239 -1.50 -10.36 12.32
N LEU A 240 -0.97 -11.50 11.86
CA LEU A 240 0.23 -11.52 11.02
C LEU A 240 -0.02 -10.89 9.65
N MET A 241 -1.12 -11.25 9.00
CA MET A 241 -1.45 -10.74 7.66
C MET A 241 -1.69 -9.23 7.68
N THR A 242 -2.42 -8.73 8.68
CA THR A 242 -2.65 -7.30 8.90
C THR A 242 -1.34 -6.56 9.17
N ALA A 243 -0.52 -7.09 10.11
CA ALA A 243 0.76 -6.45 10.44
C ALA A 243 1.74 -6.41 9.26
N MET A 244 1.74 -7.42 8.39
CA MET A 244 2.54 -7.40 7.16
C MET A 244 2.06 -6.32 6.20
N ALA A 245 0.77 -6.17 5.99
CA ALA A 245 0.21 -5.15 5.11
C ALA A 245 0.51 -3.74 5.65
N GLU A 246 0.28 -3.49 6.94
CA GLU A 246 0.53 -2.19 7.58
C GLU A 246 2.01 -1.79 7.52
N ASN A 247 2.93 -2.68 7.92
CA ASN A 247 4.36 -2.39 7.87
C ASN A 247 4.91 -2.32 6.44
N GLY A 248 4.24 -2.93 5.48
CA GLY A 248 4.58 -2.92 4.06
C GLY A 248 3.85 -1.86 3.26
N MET A 249 3.10 -0.94 3.92
CA MET A 249 2.37 0.16 3.28
C MET A 249 1.42 -0.32 2.17
N GLY A 250 0.81 -1.48 2.37
CA GLY A 250 -0.23 -2.03 1.51
C GLY A 250 -1.57 -2.14 2.23
N ASN A 251 -2.44 -2.97 1.68
CA ASN A 251 -3.78 -3.19 2.23
C ASN A 251 -3.94 -4.65 2.67
N TYR A 252 -4.71 -4.86 3.74
CA TYR A 252 -5.15 -6.17 4.14
C TYR A 252 -6.59 -6.42 3.65
N TYR A 253 -6.85 -7.63 3.16
CA TYR A 253 -8.17 -8.09 2.72
C TYR A 253 -8.44 -9.50 3.19
N PHE A 254 -9.71 -9.76 3.50
CA PHE A 254 -10.18 -11.10 3.83
C PHE A 254 -10.99 -11.72 2.67
N ILE A 255 -10.61 -12.89 2.21
CA ILE A 255 -11.30 -13.69 1.19
C ILE A 255 -12.03 -14.84 1.88
N LYS A 256 -13.31 -14.61 2.20
CA LYS A 256 -14.16 -15.64 2.81
C LYS A 256 -14.62 -16.68 1.79
N ASP A 257 -15.06 -16.20 0.64
CA ASP A 257 -15.67 -17.03 -0.41
C ASP A 257 -15.30 -16.49 -1.81
N ALA A 258 -15.66 -17.29 -2.84
CA ALA A 258 -15.35 -16.96 -4.23
C ALA A 258 -16.13 -15.75 -4.78
N GLU A 259 -17.28 -15.41 -4.19
CA GLU A 259 -18.18 -14.36 -4.70
C GLU A 259 -17.57 -12.96 -4.44
N ASN A 260 -16.83 -12.82 -3.34
CA ASN A 260 -16.24 -11.57 -2.94
C ASN A 260 -14.91 -11.23 -3.63
N ILE A 261 -14.28 -12.21 -4.30
CA ILE A 261 -12.92 -12.06 -4.89
C ILE A 261 -12.86 -10.89 -5.86
N ALA A 262 -13.78 -10.81 -6.81
CA ALA A 262 -13.78 -9.77 -7.83
C ALA A 262 -13.92 -8.36 -7.22
N GLY A 263 -14.75 -8.21 -6.20
CA GLY A 263 -14.92 -6.95 -5.46
C GLY A 263 -13.66 -6.54 -4.71
N ILE A 264 -13.01 -7.48 -4.03
CA ILE A 264 -11.78 -7.27 -3.26
C ILE A 264 -10.63 -6.84 -4.18
N PHE A 265 -10.38 -7.59 -5.26
CA PHE A 265 -9.30 -7.25 -6.20
C PHE A 265 -9.58 -5.98 -6.98
N ARG A 266 -10.82 -5.70 -7.34
CA ARG A 266 -11.19 -4.40 -7.93
C ARG A 266 -10.89 -3.25 -6.97
N LYS A 267 -11.19 -3.41 -5.67
CA LYS A 267 -10.88 -2.41 -4.65
C LYS A 267 -9.37 -2.18 -4.51
N GLU A 268 -8.57 -3.26 -4.49
CA GLU A 268 -7.11 -3.16 -4.47
C GLU A 268 -6.59 -2.46 -5.72
N LEU A 269 -6.95 -2.94 -6.92
CA LEU A 269 -6.48 -2.38 -8.18
C LEU A 269 -6.91 -0.92 -8.36
N ASN A 270 -8.16 -0.56 -8.04
CA ASN A 270 -8.60 0.84 -8.10
C ASN A 270 -7.81 1.71 -7.13
N GLY A 271 -7.53 1.21 -5.91
CA GLY A 271 -6.67 1.92 -4.97
C GLY A 271 -5.24 2.15 -5.49
N LEU A 272 -4.71 1.21 -6.29
CA LEU A 272 -3.41 1.37 -6.95
C LEU A 272 -3.48 2.38 -8.11
N MET A 273 -4.54 2.35 -8.89
CA MET A 273 -4.72 3.23 -10.06
C MET A 273 -5.01 4.69 -9.68
N GLU A 274 -5.57 4.93 -8.49
CA GLU A 274 -5.91 6.26 -7.98
C GLU A 274 -4.78 6.88 -7.11
N VAL A 275 -3.55 6.34 -7.16
CA VAL A 275 -2.42 6.88 -6.39
C VAL A 275 -2.01 8.24 -6.95
N VAL A 276 -2.27 9.30 -6.21
CA VAL A 276 -1.89 10.69 -6.56
C VAL A 276 -0.53 11.09 -5.99
N ALA A 277 -0.03 10.39 -4.96
CA ALA A 277 1.29 10.60 -4.36
C ALA A 277 1.79 9.29 -3.73
N GLN A 278 3.11 9.07 -3.79
CA GLN A 278 3.79 7.96 -3.12
C GLN A 278 4.86 8.53 -2.16
N ASN A 279 5.16 7.77 -1.11
CA ASN A 279 6.20 8.13 -0.12
C ASN A 279 5.97 9.51 0.51
N ALA A 280 4.72 9.88 0.75
CA ALA A 280 4.37 11.13 1.41
C ALA A 280 4.87 11.10 2.85
N GLU A 281 5.68 12.09 3.23
CA GLU A 281 6.21 12.26 4.57
C GLU A 281 5.65 13.53 5.19
N LEU A 282 5.05 13.42 6.38
CA LEU A 282 4.61 14.58 7.16
C LEU A 282 5.75 14.99 8.11
N LYS A 283 6.33 16.17 7.88
CA LYS A 283 7.35 16.74 8.76
C LYS A 283 6.77 17.87 9.59
N THR A 284 6.94 17.78 10.90
CA THR A 284 6.62 18.86 11.83
C THR A 284 7.90 19.62 12.17
N LEU A 285 7.90 20.92 11.90
CA LEU A 285 8.99 21.80 12.33
C LEU A 285 8.53 22.51 13.61
N THR A 286 9.08 22.11 14.76
CA THR A 286 8.89 22.83 16.02
C THR A 286 9.94 23.93 16.10
N GLN A 287 9.53 25.20 16.05
CA GLN A 287 10.39 26.31 16.49
C GLN A 287 10.23 26.45 17.99
N ASN A 288 11.32 26.32 18.74
CA ASN A 288 11.36 26.79 20.11
C ASN A 288 11.22 28.32 20.11
N ILE A 289 10.00 28.82 20.34
CA ILE A 289 9.83 30.23 20.70
C ILE A 289 10.33 30.32 22.13
N ILE A 290 11.60 30.65 22.29
CA ILE A 290 12.12 31.10 23.58
C ILE A 290 11.42 32.42 23.82
N ASN A 291 10.58 32.49 24.87
CA ASN A 291 9.94 33.71 25.31
C ASN A 291 10.99 34.81 25.41
N GLY A 292 11.02 35.70 24.43
CA GLY A 292 11.57 36.99 24.62
C GLY A 292 10.65 37.74 25.58
N GLN A 293 11.21 38.22 26.69
CA GLN A 293 10.62 39.24 27.51
C GLN A 293 10.34 40.50 26.68
#